data_3ad040cdb2c7b7229ef70343afee81cb
#
_entry.id   3ad040cdb2c7b7229ef70343afee81cb
#
_cell.length_a   1.000
_cell.length_b   1.000
_cell.length_c   1.000
_cell.angle_alpha   90.00
_cell.angle_beta   90.00
_cell.angle_gamma   90.00
#
_symmetry.space_group_name_H-M   'P 1'
#
loop_
_entity.id
_entity.type
_entity.pdbx_description
1 polymer ?
#
loop_
_entity_poly.entity_id
_entity_poly.type
_entity_poly.pdbx_seq_one_letter_code
_entity_poly.pdbx_strand_id
1 'polypeptide(L)'
;PTLNGTGEAGATITIFDNGNAIGTTTVAQNGSWNFTPGSNLSNSQHVFTARATDSAGNTGAISGDFTLTIDAQAPNVPAITSVIDDNNLPNVSVLPSQVTDDRQPVLNGTGETGATINIFDNGVLLGTTVVGSGGTWSWTVDSALTEGSHTLTVSATDPAGNTSAASSGWNIVVDVTPPAVPTLTSVVDDQPGLTGNLVSGQLTNDATPTLNGRGEIGATINIWLDGGTTPIGTAIVDGTGAWSFTPETPLTNGNHTFSLSATDPAGNTSALSGEFALTVDATAPVAPVITSIADNTAPVIGVVPNGGSTNETRPTITGTGEAGSTISIYNGASLVGTALVQASGNWSFTPTNALAAGTWNLTAKATDTAGNTGPASDVRSFTIDTTAPVAPVITTVFDDQGPLTGNLSNGQITDDARPTFSGTSEPNAIIRIFDNGSLLTEITANGS
;
A
#
# COMPACT_ATOMS: atom_id res chain seq x y z
N PRO A 1 4.88 72.14 -8.12
CA PRO A 1 3.78 72.66 -8.98
C PRO A 1 4.07 74.10 -9.43
N THR A 2 3.54 74.52 -10.59
CA THR A 2 3.50 75.90 -11.04
C THR A 2 2.07 76.43 -10.90
N LEU A 3 1.92 77.50 -10.16
CA LEU A 3 0.63 78.20 -10.01
C LEU A 3 0.50 79.19 -11.14
N ASN A 4 -0.68 79.25 -11.76
CA ASN A 4 -0.98 80.15 -12.82
C ASN A 4 -2.23 80.96 -12.49
N GLY A 5 -2.31 82.23 -12.92
CA GLY A 5 -3.49 83.08 -12.70
C GLY A 5 -3.52 84.30 -13.56
N THR A 6 -4.48 85.13 -13.28
CA THR A 6 -4.67 86.45 -14.00
C THR A 6 -4.68 87.57 -12.96
N GLY A 7 -4.33 88.79 -13.44
CA GLY A 7 -4.35 89.98 -12.64
C GLY A 7 -4.20 91.26 -13.54
N GLU A 8 -4.09 92.39 -12.89
CA GLU A 8 -3.83 93.65 -13.56
C GLU A 8 -2.38 93.70 -14.08
N ALA A 9 -2.20 94.06 -15.36
CA ALA A 9 -0.87 94.05 -15.97
C ALA A 9 0.08 94.97 -15.19
N GLY A 10 1.25 94.48 -14.87
CA GLY A 10 2.28 95.17 -14.09
C GLY A 10 2.15 95.05 -12.54
N ALA A 11 1.03 94.55 -12.05
CA ALA A 11 0.89 94.34 -10.61
C ALA A 11 1.81 93.23 -10.12
N THR A 12 2.25 93.35 -8.89
CA THR A 12 2.99 92.32 -8.17
C THR A 12 2.01 91.38 -7.45
N ILE A 13 2.09 90.07 -7.72
CA ILE A 13 1.33 89.05 -7.04
C ILE A 13 2.22 88.43 -5.93
N THR A 14 1.77 88.50 -4.67
CA THR A 14 2.35 87.79 -3.59
C THR A 14 1.58 86.46 -3.38
N ILE A 15 2.29 85.37 -3.42
CA ILE A 15 1.71 84.02 -3.22
C ILE A 15 1.96 83.58 -1.77
N PHE A 16 0.92 83.05 -1.17
CA PHE A 16 0.94 82.51 0.20
C PHE A 16 0.67 81.02 0.17
N ASP A 17 1.33 80.29 1.05
CA ASP A 17 1.08 78.85 1.35
C ASP A 17 0.74 78.76 2.86
N ASN A 18 -0.42 78.23 3.18
CA ASN A 18 -0.94 78.15 4.56
C ASN A 18 -0.80 79.51 5.30
N GLY A 19 -1.08 80.62 4.60
CA GLY A 19 -0.98 81.96 5.15
C GLY A 19 0.43 82.57 5.18
N ASN A 20 1.48 81.86 4.87
CA ASN A 20 2.87 82.33 4.82
C ASN A 20 3.25 82.74 3.39
N ALA A 21 3.84 83.93 3.19
CA ALA A 21 4.33 84.36 1.89
C ALA A 21 5.51 83.50 1.43
N ILE A 22 5.39 82.87 0.26
CA ILE A 22 6.41 81.95 -0.31
C ILE A 22 7.11 82.58 -1.55
N GLY A 23 6.64 83.73 -2.02
CA GLY A 23 7.30 84.45 -3.09
C GLY A 23 6.38 85.40 -3.83
N THR A 24 6.95 86.07 -4.80
CA THR A 24 6.23 87.06 -5.63
C THR A 24 6.48 86.80 -7.09
N THR A 25 5.55 87.24 -7.94
CA THR A 25 5.70 87.29 -9.39
C THR A 25 5.02 88.59 -9.93
N THR A 26 5.33 89.04 -11.18
CA THR A 26 4.75 90.17 -11.78
C THR A 26 3.73 89.74 -12.89
N VAL A 27 2.61 90.38 -12.95
CA VAL A 27 1.61 90.18 -14.01
C VAL A 27 2.10 90.68 -15.35
N ALA A 28 2.13 89.86 -16.37
CA ALA A 28 2.58 90.17 -17.69
C ALA A 28 1.57 91.15 -18.38
N GLN A 29 1.96 91.77 -19.51
CA GLN A 29 1.15 92.73 -20.26
C GLN A 29 -0.19 92.14 -20.79
N ASN A 30 -0.23 90.77 -20.94
CA ASN A 30 -1.45 90.08 -21.36
C ASN A 30 -2.36 89.74 -20.18
N GLY A 31 -2.05 90.21 -18.96
CA GLY A 31 -2.84 89.97 -17.75
C GLY A 31 -2.60 88.61 -17.09
N SER A 32 -1.65 87.79 -17.57
CA SER A 32 -1.33 86.45 -16.95
C SER A 32 -0.07 86.51 -16.02
N TRP A 33 -0.05 85.64 -15.06
CA TRP A 33 1.13 85.41 -14.22
C TRP A 33 1.32 83.93 -14.00
N ASN A 34 2.55 83.54 -13.70
CA ASN A 34 2.90 82.21 -13.19
C ASN A 34 3.90 82.32 -12.03
N PHE A 35 3.92 81.30 -11.15
CA PHE A 35 4.82 81.22 -10.03
C PHE A 35 5.17 79.77 -9.73
N THR A 36 6.44 79.50 -9.65
CA THR A 36 6.93 78.16 -9.19
C THR A 36 7.67 78.39 -7.87
N PRO A 37 7.33 77.69 -6.78
CA PRO A 37 8.05 77.80 -5.52
C PRO A 37 9.54 77.57 -5.70
N GLY A 38 10.37 78.39 -5.05
CA GLY A 38 11.84 78.30 -5.14
C GLY A 38 12.45 77.15 -4.33
N SER A 39 11.68 76.47 -3.51
CA SER A 39 12.06 75.27 -2.76
C SER A 39 10.95 74.23 -2.88
N ASN A 40 11.31 72.95 -2.64
CA ASN A 40 10.32 71.89 -2.57
C ASN A 40 9.31 72.15 -1.44
N LEU A 41 8.04 71.93 -1.75
CA LEU A 41 6.96 71.92 -0.76
C LEU A 41 7.10 70.67 0.10
N SER A 42 6.62 70.72 1.35
CA SER A 42 6.57 69.59 2.26
C SER A 42 5.53 68.58 1.84
N ASN A 43 5.65 67.30 2.26
CA ASN A 43 4.59 66.33 2.13
C ASN A 43 3.46 66.67 3.10
N SER A 44 2.44 67.38 2.63
CA SER A 44 1.30 67.83 3.42
C SER A 44 0.24 68.48 2.53
N GLN A 45 -0.86 68.87 3.10
CA GLN A 45 -1.86 69.71 2.46
C GLN A 45 -1.34 71.16 2.46
N HIS A 46 -1.35 71.82 1.29
CA HIS A 46 -1.02 73.23 1.06
C HIS A 46 -2.27 73.96 0.61
N VAL A 47 -2.55 75.12 1.23
CA VAL A 47 -3.62 76.02 0.86
C VAL A 47 -3.00 77.30 0.26
N PHE A 48 -3.01 77.40 -1.05
CA PHE A 48 -2.42 78.57 -1.74
C PHE A 48 -3.47 79.66 -1.89
N THR A 49 -3.02 80.89 -1.57
CA THR A 49 -3.76 82.12 -1.86
C THR A 49 -2.81 83.14 -2.51
N ALA A 50 -3.40 84.13 -3.23
CA ALA A 50 -2.63 85.16 -3.89
C ALA A 50 -3.22 86.57 -3.59
N ARG A 51 -2.35 87.57 -3.52
CA ARG A 51 -2.73 88.92 -3.34
C ARG A 51 -1.96 89.83 -4.36
N ALA A 52 -2.71 90.70 -5.04
CA ALA A 52 -2.12 91.67 -5.98
C ALA A 52 -1.81 92.98 -5.26
N THR A 53 -0.68 93.58 -5.63
CA THR A 53 -0.32 94.97 -5.26
C THR A 53 0.04 95.73 -6.52
N ASP A 54 -0.60 96.84 -6.76
CA ASP A 54 -0.36 97.69 -7.93
C ASP A 54 0.99 98.48 -7.79
N SER A 55 1.37 99.17 -8.84
CA SER A 55 2.58 99.99 -8.87
C SER A 55 2.56 101.21 -7.91
N ALA A 56 1.37 101.57 -7.41
CA ALA A 56 1.14 102.67 -6.48
C ALA A 56 1.20 102.14 -4.99
N GLY A 57 1.31 100.81 -4.76
CA GLY A 57 1.33 100.19 -3.48
C GLY A 57 -0.03 99.82 -2.90
N ASN A 58 -1.13 99.97 -3.67
CA ASN A 58 -2.48 99.57 -3.23
C ASN A 58 -2.60 98.03 -3.31
N THR A 59 -3.08 97.43 -2.21
CA THR A 59 -3.20 95.96 -2.08
C THR A 59 -4.65 95.56 -2.23
N GLY A 60 -4.91 94.59 -3.10
CA GLY A 60 -6.26 94.02 -3.31
C GLY A 60 -6.60 92.97 -2.19
N ALA A 61 -7.84 92.51 -2.34
CA ALA A 61 -8.29 91.36 -1.49
C ALA A 61 -7.46 90.11 -1.77
N ILE A 62 -7.38 89.18 -0.80
CA ILE A 62 -6.79 87.87 -0.97
C ILE A 62 -7.73 87.03 -1.88
N SER A 63 -7.16 86.20 -2.75
CA SER A 63 -7.88 85.27 -3.58
C SER A 63 -8.63 84.19 -2.77
N GLY A 64 -9.52 83.44 -3.40
CA GLY A 64 -10.03 82.19 -2.86
C GLY A 64 -8.90 81.11 -2.69
N ASP A 65 -9.15 80.19 -1.86
CA ASP A 65 -8.24 79.06 -1.55
C ASP A 65 -8.09 78.11 -2.75
N PHE A 66 -6.82 77.75 -3.05
CA PHE A 66 -6.49 76.66 -3.94
C PHE A 66 -5.75 75.60 -3.12
N THR A 67 -6.44 74.43 -2.88
CA THR A 67 -5.88 73.37 -2.04
C THR A 67 -5.21 72.32 -2.91
N LEU A 68 -4.00 71.92 -2.52
CA LEU A 68 -3.26 70.84 -3.15
C LEU A 68 -2.55 70.02 -2.06
N THR A 69 -2.59 68.68 -2.15
CA THR A 69 -1.79 67.80 -1.31
C THR A 69 -0.52 67.40 -2.07
N ILE A 70 0.61 67.67 -1.46
CA ILE A 70 1.91 67.17 -1.93
C ILE A 70 2.24 65.89 -1.18
N ASP A 71 2.46 64.84 -1.97
CA ASP A 71 2.98 63.57 -1.50
C ASP A 71 4.10 63.12 -2.45
N ALA A 72 5.30 63.04 -1.97
CA ALA A 72 6.49 62.63 -2.71
C ALA A 72 7.17 61.43 -2.00
N GLN A 73 6.45 60.79 -1.05
CA GLN A 73 6.95 59.65 -0.31
C GLN A 73 6.40 58.38 -0.93
N ALA A 74 7.29 57.49 -1.34
CA ALA A 74 6.86 56.16 -1.80
C ALA A 74 6.24 55.33 -0.66
N PRO A 75 5.22 54.55 -0.96
CA PRO A 75 4.62 53.65 0.02
C PRO A 75 5.63 52.64 0.51
N ASN A 76 5.33 52.01 1.68
CA ASN A 76 6.10 50.87 2.17
C ASN A 76 6.10 49.74 1.17
N VAL A 77 7.21 48.95 1.17
CA VAL A 77 7.32 47.77 0.31
C VAL A 77 6.22 46.77 0.71
N PRO A 78 5.31 46.37 -0.23
CA PRO A 78 4.27 45.39 0.05
C PRO A 78 4.87 43.99 0.23
N ALA A 79 4.06 43.07 0.77
CA ALA A 79 4.48 41.68 0.94
C ALA A 79 3.44 40.70 0.36
N ILE A 80 3.92 39.61 -0.24
CA ILE A 80 3.13 38.41 -0.49
C ILE A 80 3.13 37.60 0.81
N THR A 81 1.96 37.26 1.34
CA THR A 81 1.80 36.48 2.58
C THR A 81 1.40 35.05 2.35
N SER A 82 0.72 34.76 1.22
CA SER A 82 0.42 33.40 0.77
C SER A 82 0.19 33.35 -0.73
N VAL A 83 0.52 32.21 -1.29
CA VAL A 83 0.12 31.78 -2.65
C VAL A 83 -0.71 30.51 -2.44
N ILE A 84 -1.89 30.47 -3.00
CA ILE A 84 -2.88 29.40 -2.82
C ILE A 84 -3.11 28.71 -4.15
N ASP A 85 -2.94 27.41 -4.15
CA ASP A 85 -3.40 26.50 -5.17
C ASP A 85 -4.87 26.18 -4.89
N ASP A 86 -5.77 26.56 -5.75
CA ASP A 86 -7.21 26.32 -5.65
C ASP A 86 -7.73 25.39 -6.78
N ASN A 87 -6.82 24.79 -7.53
CA ASN A 87 -7.12 23.87 -8.61
C ASN A 87 -7.69 22.53 -8.08
N ASN A 88 -7.20 22.10 -6.89
CA ASN A 88 -7.61 20.89 -6.22
C ASN A 88 -8.18 21.19 -4.84
N LEU A 89 -9.36 20.65 -4.49
CA LEU A 89 -9.94 20.81 -3.15
C LEU A 89 -9.38 19.74 -2.17
N PRO A 90 -9.05 20.10 -0.91
CA PRO A 90 -9.08 21.47 -0.33
C PRO A 90 -7.92 22.35 -0.85
N ASN A 91 -8.16 23.66 -0.93
CA ASN A 91 -7.14 24.64 -1.33
C ASN A 91 -5.85 24.46 -0.52
N VAL A 92 -4.72 24.44 -1.20
CA VAL A 92 -3.40 24.19 -0.59
C VAL A 92 -2.54 25.45 -0.65
N SER A 93 -1.84 25.76 0.44
CA SER A 93 -0.88 26.84 0.43
C SER A 93 0.43 26.38 -0.22
N VAL A 94 0.84 27.08 -1.30
CA VAL A 94 2.12 26.83 -1.99
C VAL A 94 3.19 27.65 -1.29
N LEU A 95 4.04 26.98 -0.50
CA LEU A 95 5.16 27.61 0.18
C LEU A 95 6.28 27.98 -0.81
N PRO A 96 7.18 28.90 -0.45
CA PRO A 96 8.32 29.24 -1.32
C PRO A 96 9.14 28.00 -1.72
N SER A 97 9.40 27.88 -3.02
CA SER A 97 10.13 26.78 -3.67
C SER A 97 9.37 25.45 -3.77
N GLN A 98 8.08 25.44 -3.48
CA GLN A 98 7.22 24.29 -3.75
C GLN A 98 6.74 24.24 -5.20
N VAL A 99 6.27 23.04 -5.58
CA VAL A 99 5.69 22.72 -6.89
C VAL A 99 4.16 22.77 -6.79
N THR A 100 3.47 23.19 -7.86
CA THR A 100 2.01 23.25 -7.96
C THR A 100 1.58 22.93 -9.40
N ASP A 101 0.43 22.29 -9.58
CA ASP A 101 -0.23 22.12 -10.88
C ASP A 101 -1.15 23.32 -11.24
N ASP A 102 -1.29 24.26 -10.30
CA ASP A 102 -2.11 25.45 -10.51
C ASP A 102 -1.34 26.53 -11.26
N ARG A 103 -1.85 26.84 -12.46
CA ARG A 103 -1.30 27.89 -13.32
C ARG A 103 -1.88 29.27 -13.05
N GLN A 104 -2.91 29.36 -12.23
CA GLN A 104 -3.63 30.61 -11.90
C GLN A 104 -3.82 30.79 -10.39
N PRO A 105 -2.75 30.63 -9.57
CA PRO A 105 -2.87 30.64 -8.13
C PRO A 105 -3.41 31.96 -7.60
N VAL A 106 -4.02 31.94 -6.42
CA VAL A 106 -4.45 33.13 -5.70
C VAL A 106 -3.31 33.67 -4.83
N LEU A 107 -2.89 34.90 -5.09
CA LEU A 107 -1.89 35.61 -4.29
C LEU A 107 -2.59 36.49 -3.26
N ASN A 108 -2.17 36.40 -2.01
CA ASN A 108 -2.63 37.28 -0.93
C ASN A 108 -1.44 38.03 -0.33
N GLY A 109 -1.71 39.24 0.18
CA GLY A 109 -0.63 40.00 0.80
C GLY A 109 -1.09 41.20 1.59
N THR A 110 -0.09 42.01 1.99
CA THR A 110 -0.30 43.24 2.74
C THR A 110 0.37 44.40 2.01
N GLY A 111 -0.19 45.60 2.23
CA GLY A 111 0.34 46.83 1.65
C GLY A 111 -0.30 48.05 2.28
N GLU A 112 0.08 49.25 1.80
CA GLU A 112 -0.51 50.50 2.24
C GLU A 112 -1.93 50.67 1.70
N THR A 113 -2.87 50.97 2.60
CA THR A 113 -4.26 51.13 2.25
C THR A 113 -4.48 52.15 1.11
N GLY A 114 -5.20 51.72 0.07
CA GLY A 114 -5.51 52.53 -1.10
C GLY A 114 -4.39 52.55 -2.15
N ALA A 115 -3.21 52.01 -1.89
CA ALA A 115 -2.18 51.87 -2.89
C ALA A 115 -2.55 50.78 -3.92
N THR A 116 -2.08 50.91 -5.14
CA THR A 116 -2.17 49.90 -6.20
C THR A 116 -0.95 48.96 -6.08
N ILE A 117 -1.21 47.68 -5.90
CA ILE A 117 -0.17 46.63 -5.96
C ILE A 117 0.05 46.26 -7.42
N ASN A 118 1.29 46.33 -7.86
CA ASN A 118 1.72 45.82 -9.17
C ASN A 118 2.36 44.45 -8.90
N ILE A 119 1.89 43.40 -9.58
CA ILE A 119 2.33 42.02 -9.41
C ILE A 119 3.14 41.61 -10.62
N PHE A 120 4.32 41.05 -10.39
CA PHE A 120 5.27 40.65 -11.43
C PHE A 120 5.62 39.17 -11.32
N ASP A 121 5.84 38.53 -12.46
CA ASP A 121 6.49 37.25 -12.60
C ASP A 121 7.81 37.40 -13.36
N ASN A 122 8.90 36.97 -12.79
CA ASN A 122 10.23 37.09 -13.40
C ASN A 122 10.54 38.50 -13.90
N GLY A 123 9.98 39.53 -13.23
CA GLY A 123 10.12 40.95 -13.59
C GLY A 123 9.15 41.47 -14.66
N VAL A 124 8.26 40.62 -15.18
CA VAL A 124 7.22 41.02 -16.13
C VAL A 124 5.91 41.26 -15.37
N LEU A 125 5.26 42.40 -15.63
CA LEU A 125 3.99 42.74 -14.99
C LEU A 125 2.88 41.76 -15.42
N LEU A 126 2.28 41.08 -14.44
CA LEU A 126 1.14 40.19 -14.64
C LEU A 126 -0.21 40.91 -14.50
N GLY A 127 -0.30 41.81 -13.50
CA GLY A 127 -1.55 42.51 -13.23
C GLY A 127 -1.44 43.41 -12.01
N THR A 128 -2.57 43.98 -11.61
CA THR A 128 -2.66 44.94 -10.50
C THR A 128 -3.89 44.68 -9.65
N THR A 129 -3.81 45.03 -8.36
CA THR A 129 -4.95 45.03 -7.42
C THR A 129 -4.83 46.23 -6.47
N VAL A 130 -5.90 46.60 -5.76
CA VAL A 130 -5.87 47.71 -4.81
C VAL A 130 -5.92 47.18 -3.39
N VAL A 131 -5.09 47.76 -2.51
CA VAL A 131 -5.08 47.39 -1.07
C VAL A 131 -6.35 47.92 -0.41
N GLY A 132 -7.09 47.02 0.21
CA GLY A 132 -8.32 47.32 0.94
C GLY A 132 -8.08 48.09 2.24
N SER A 133 -9.18 48.56 2.88
CA SER A 133 -9.13 49.31 4.14
C SER A 133 -8.49 48.61 5.32
N GLY A 134 -8.33 47.29 5.25
CA GLY A 134 -7.62 46.48 6.26
C GLY A 134 -6.11 46.31 6.04
N GLY A 135 -5.55 46.98 5.00
CA GLY A 135 -4.13 46.82 4.65
C GLY A 135 -3.80 45.51 3.97
N THR A 136 -4.82 44.79 3.47
CA THR A 136 -4.66 43.49 2.79
C THR A 136 -5.13 43.58 1.35
N TRP A 137 -4.59 42.70 0.50
CA TRP A 137 -4.97 42.56 -0.91
C TRP A 137 -5.03 41.07 -1.28
N SER A 138 -5.82 40.77 -2.29
CA SER A 138 -5.91 39.45 -2.92
C SER A 138 -6.00 39.61 -4.42
N TRP A 139 -5.41 38.71 -5.18
CA TRP A 139 -5.45 38.68 -6.62
C TRP A 139 -5.23 37.29 -7.17
N THR A 140 -6.05 36.89 -8.13
CA THR A 140 -5.88 35.60 -8.84
C THR A 140 -5.13 35.89 -10.13
N VAL A 141 -4.21 35.03 -10.52
CA VAL A 141 -3.45 35.14 -11.76
C VAL A 141 -4.42 35.02 -12.96
N ASP A 142 -4.59 36.11 -13.71
CA ASP A 142 -5.57 36.18 -14.84
C ASP A 142 -5.12 35.32 -16.03
N SER A 143 -3.82 35.34 -16.36
CA SER A 143 -3.22 34.59 -17.48
C SER A 143 -2.42 33.44 -16.95
N ALA A 144 -2.78 32.20 -17.35
CA ALA A 144 -2.11 30.99 -16.91
C ALA A 144 -0.57 31.09 -17.04
N LEU A 145 0.12 30.86 -15.93
CA LEU A 145 1.58 30.77 -15.90
C LEU A 145 2.05 29.63 -16.79
N THR A 146 3.25 29.74 -17.31
CA THR A 146 3.90 28.67 -18.08
C THR A 146 4.38 27.57 -17.15
N GLU A 147 4.65 26.40 -17.68
CA GLU A 147 5.35 25.36 -16.93
C GLU A 147 6.79 25.82 -16.65
N GLY A 148 7.28 25.58 -15.42
CA GLY A 148 8.62 25.94 -14.99
C GLY A 148 8.68 26.85 -13.76
N SER A 149 9.84 27.47 -13.54
CA SER A 149 10.11 28.29 -12.36
C SER A 149 9.60 29.72 -12.52
N HIS A 150 8.88 30.22 -11.51
CA HIS A 150 8.34 31.56 -11.42
C HIS A 150 8.84 32.24 -10.15
N THR A 151 9.20 33.53 -10.28
CA THR A 151 9.57 34.40 -9.16
C THR A 151 8.55 35.53 -9.09
N LEU A 152 7.59 35.41 -8.19
CA LEU A 152 6.55 36.41 -7.99
C LEU A 152 7.07 37.51 -7.07
N THR A 153 6.93 38.77 -7.52
CA THR A 153 7.30 39.95 -6.73
C THR A 153 6.19 40.99 -6.83
N VAL A 154 6.12 41.88 -5.85
CA VAL A 154 5.13 42.95 -5.82
C VAL A 154 5.76 44.31 -5.51
N SER A 155 5.23 45.39 -6.08
CA SER A 155 5.52 46.78 -5.66
C SER A 155 4.19 47.50 -5.43
N ALA A 156 4.20 48.58 -4.67
CA ALA A 156 3.02 49.40 -4.42
C ALA A 156 3.19 50.77 -5.07
N THR A 157 2.11 51.30 -5.67
CA THR A 157 2.05 52.67 -6.16
C THR A 157 0.91 53.38 -5.43
N ASP A 158 1.23 54.51 -4.76
CA ASP A 158 0.24 55.30 -4.03
C ASP A 158 -0.65 56.13 -4.99
N PRO A 159 -1.71 56.78 -4.50
CA PRO A 159 -2.55 57.66 -5.31
C PRO A 159 -1.82 58.92 -5.89
N ALA A 160 -0.71 59.26 -5.33
CA ALA A 160 0.12 60.38 -5.83
C ALA A 160 1.09 59.96 -6.95
N GLY A 161 1.24 58.65 -7.19
CA GLY A 161 2.09 58.06 -8.23
C GLY A 161 3.48 57.67 -7.78
N ASN A 162 3.77 57.74 -6.49
CA ASN A 162 5.04 57.26 -5.98
C ASN A 162 5.06 55.74 -5.89
N THR A 163 6.14 55.09 -6.30
CA THR A 163 6.23 53.61 -6.34
C THR A 163 7.34 53.12 -5.39
N SER A 164 6.99 52.10 -4.63
CA SER A 164 7.93 51.43 -3.71
C SER A 164 9.00 50.59 -4.45
N ALA A 165 10.01 50.15 -3.74
CA ALA A 165 10.84 49.06 -4.20
C ALA A 165 10.03 47.75 -4.32
N ALA A 166 10.56 46.79 -5.09
CA ALA A 166 9.96 45.44 -5.18
C ALA A 166 10.15 44.66 -3.88
N SER A 167 9.20 43.78 -3.57
CA SER A 167 9.30 42.83 -2.46
C SER A 167 10.42 41.80 -2.69
N SER A 168 10.70 40.98 -1.66
CA SER A 168 11.38 39.71 -1.85
C SER A 168 10.58 38.80 -2.78
N GLY A 169 11.28 37.95 -3.55
CA GLY A 169 10.64 37.01 -4.47
C GLY A 169 9.96 35.84 -3.71
N TRP A 170 8.78 35.49 -4.14
CA TRP A 170 8.12 34.24 -3.79
C TRP A 170 8.28 33.28 -4.97
N ASN A 171 9.18 32.28 -4.79
CA ASN A 171 9.49 31.34 -5.87
C ASN A 171 8.50 30.17 -5.83
N ILE A 172 7.97 29.78 -6.99
CA ILE A 172 7.18 28.56 -7.17
C ILE A 172 7.63 27.86 -8.45
N VAL A 173 7.31 26.57 -8.56
CA VAL A 173 7.47 25.81 -9.80
C VAL A 173 6.10 25.33 -10.25
N VAL A 174 5.67 25.73 -11.42
CA VAL A 174 4.47 25.24 -12.05
C VAL A 174 4.83 23.98 -12.83
N ASP A 175 4.15 22.88 -12.54
CA ASP A 175 4.29 21.59 -13.21
C ASP A 175 2.90 21.02 -13.48
N VAL A 176 2.52 20.92 -14.73
CA VAL A 176 1.23 20.38 -15.19
C VAL A 176 1.37 19.10 -15.99
N THR A 177 2.57 18.52 -15.98
CA THR A 177 2.88 17.30 -16.73
C THR A 177 2.66 16.07 -15.85
N PRO A 178 1.64 15.22 -16.11
CA PRO A 178 1.45 14.00 -15.34
C PRO A 178 2.69 13.09 -15.39
N PRO A 179 3.02 12.42 -14.29
CA PRO A 179 4.12 11.47 -14.27
C PRO A 179 3.86 10.30 -15.22
N ALA A 180 4.92 9.61 -15.63
CA ALA A 180 4.81 8.39 -16.42
C ALA A 180 4.00 7.33 -15.66
N VAL A 181 3.23 6.50 -16.41
CA VAL A 181 2.49 5.37 -15.83
C VAL A 181 3.46 4.43 -15.10
N PRO A 182 3.24 4.14 -13.82
CA PRO A 182 4.13 3.29 -13.05
C PRO A 182 4.13 1.85 -13.56
N THR A 183 5.25 1.16 -13.37
CA THR A 183 5.39 -0.25 -13.77
C THR A 183 5.42 -1.17 -12.57
N LEU A 184 4.72 -2.31 -12.64
CA LEU A 184 4.84 -3.42 -11.71
C LEU A 184 5.95 -4.35 -12.20
N THR A 185 6.97 -4.60 -11.38
CA THR A 185 8.13 -5.45 -11.73
C THR A 185 8.02 -6.85 -11.14
N SER A 186 7.43 -6.99 -9.96
CA SER A 186 7.15 -8.27 -9.34
C SER A 186 6.00 -8.17 -8.34
N VAL A 187 5.28 -9.28 -8.20
CA VAL A 187 4.37 -9.55 -7.08
C VAL A 187 4.92 -10.79 -6.39
N VAL A 188 5.21 -10.71 -5.11
CA VAL A 188 5.94 -11.74 -4.38
C VAL A 188 5.01 -12.42 -3.39
N ASP A 189 4.96 -13.76 -3.47
CA ASP A 189 4.38 -14.64 -2.47
C ASP A 189 5.48 -15.05 -1.49
N ASP A 190 5.33 -14.77 -0.21
CA ASP A 190 6.25 -15.15 0.86
C ASP A 190 5.67 -16.20 1.82
N GLN A 191 4.47 -16.71 1.53
CA GLN A 191 3.81 -17.71 2.36
C GLN A 191 4.37 -19.12 2.08
N PRO A 192 4.53 -19.96 3.14
CA PRO A 192 4.98 -21.34 2.97
C PRO A 192 4.07 -22.15 2.05
N GLY A 193 4.69 -22.86 1.11
CA GLY A 193 3.99 -23.72 0.14
C GLY A 193 4.35 -23.34 -1.29
N LEU A 194 4.03 -22.15 -1.72
CA LEU A 194 4.40 -21.59 -3.03
C LEU A 194 5.04 -20.22 -2.80
N THR A 195 6.35 -20.17 -2.71
CA THR A 195 7.07 -18.90 -2.50
C THR A 195 7.70 -18.40 -3.79
N GLY A 196 7.78 -17.08 -3.97
CA GLY A 196 8.48 -16.44 -5.09
C GLY A 196 7.64 -15.46 -5.89
N ASN A 197 8.11 -15.13 -7.08
CA ASN A 197 7.41 -14.18 -7.93
C ASN A 197 6.18 -14.82 -8.58
N LEU A 198 5.03 -14.18 -8.41
CA LEU A 198 3.78 -14.55 -9.06
C LEU A 198 3.73 -14.00 -10.49
N VAL A 199 3.12 -14.77 -11.38
CA VAL A 199 2.76 -14.30 -12.73
C VAL A 199 1.27 -13.96 -12.78
N SER A 200 0.88 -13.05 -13.67
CA SER A 200 -0.52 -12.66 -13.79
C SER A 200 -1.43 -13.86 -14.10
N GLY A 201 -2.51 -14.02 -13.34
CA GLY A 201 -3.46 -15.13 -13.39
C GLY A 201 -3.09 -16.32 -12.51
N GLN A 202 -2.00 -16.26 -11.75
CA GLN A 202 -1.57 -17.36 -10.88
C GLN A 202 -2.41 -17.47 -9.60
N LEU A 203 -2.53 -18.72 -9.11
CA LEU A 203 -3.10 -19.03 -7.80
C LEU A 203 -2.01 -18.86 -6.72
N THR A 204 -2.39 -18.31 -5.56
CA THR A 204 -1.52 -18.10 -4.41
C THR A 204 -2.28 -18.32 -3.10
N ASN A 205 -1.59 -18.76 -2.05
CA ASN A 205 -2.10 -18.76 -0.69
C ASN A 205 -1.73 -17.50 0.09
N ASP A 206 -0.97 -16.60 -0.52
CA ASP A 206 -0.62 -15.33 0.09
C ASP A 206 -1.73 -14.29 -0.10
N ALA A 207 -2.41 -13.96 0.99
CA ALA A 207 -3.45 -12.94 1.01
C ALA A 207 -2.89 -11.51 1.12
N THR A 208 -1.57 -11.35 1.33
CA THR A 208 -0.89 -10.07 1.47
C THR A 208 0.37 -9.98 0.59
N PRO A 209 0.28 -10.30 -0.72
CA PRO A 209 1.46 -10.35 -1.57
C PRO A 209 2.14 -8.99 -1.68
N THR A 210 3.48 -8.99 -1.69
CA THR A 210 4.26 -7.76 -1.83
C THR A 210 4.41 -7.37 -3.30
N LEU A 211 3.90 -6.18 -3.64
CA LEU A 211 4.02 -5.57 -4.96
C LEU A 211 5.29 -4.69 -5.00
N ASN A 212 6.11 -4.88 -6.02
CA ASN A 212 7.30 -4.05 -6.25
C ASN A 212 7.28 -3.48 -7.66
N GLY A 213 7.80 -2.26 -7.82
CA GLY A 213 7.78 -1.63 -9.13
C GLY A 213 8.70 -0.44 -9.27
N ARG A 214 8.49 0.29 -10.37
CA ARG A 214 9.22 1.51 -10.67
C ARG A 214 8.26 2.62 -11.07
N GLY A 215 8.68 3.86 -10.78
CA GLY A 215 7.95 5.07 -11.11
C GLY A 215 8.87 6.27 -11.12
N GLU A 216 8.29 7.44 -11.30
CA GLU A 216 8.99 8.72 -11.22
C GLU A 216 9.40 9.02 -9.79
N ILE A 217 10.67 9.45 -9.60
CA ILE A 217 11.25 9.70 -8.27
C ILE A 217 10.43 10.76 -7.54
N GLY A 218 10.03 10.45 -6.30
CA GLY A 218 9.23 11.32 -5.45
C GLY A 218 7.72 11.24 -5.69
N ALA A 219 7.26 10.60 -6.77
CA ALA A 219 5.83 10.40 -7.00
C ALA A 219 5.25 9.39 -6.00
N THR A 220 3.96 9.55 -5.72
CA THR A 220 3.16 8.63 -4.91
C THR A 220 2.43 7.65 -5.84
N ILE A 221 2.72 6.36 -5.70
CA ILE A 221 2.00 5.30 -6.41
C ILE A 221 0.71 5.00 -5.65
N ASN A 222 -0.41 5.05 -6.35
CA ASN A 222 -1.71 4.64 -5.85
C ASN A 222 -1.99 3.22 -6.33
N ILE A 223 -2.32 2.30 -5.43
CA ILE A 223 -2.60 0.90 -5.71
C ILE A 223 -4.12 0.69 -5.68
N TRP A 224 -4.68 0.29 -6.80
CA TRP A 224 -6.11 0.05 -6.99
C TRP A 224 -6.38 -1.43 -7.02
N LEU A 225 -7.48 -1.87 -6.40
CA LEU A 225 -7.92 -3.26 -6.35
C LEU A 225 -9.30 -3.38 -6.98
N ASP A 226 -9.47 -4.37 -7.88
CA ASP A 226 -10.76 -4.78 -8.48
C ASP A 226 -11.58 -3.62 -9.08
N GLY A 227 -10.88 -2.63 -9.66
CA GLY A 227 -11.52 -1.45 -10.24
C GLY A 227 -12.22 -0.54 -9.22
N GLY A 228 -11.84 -0.62 -7.95
CA GLY A 228 -12.38 0.22 -6.88
C GLY A 228 -12.19 1.73 -7.14
N THR A 229 -12.98 2.55 -6.47
CA THR A 229 -12.96 4.02 -6.62
C THR A 229 -11.98 4.70 -5.65
N THR A 230 -11.42 3.97 -4.70
CA THR A 230 -10.38 4.42 -3.77
C THR A 230 -9.21 3.44 -3.81
N PRO A 231 -7.96 3.92 -3.76
CA PRO A 231 -6.81 3.03 -3.68
C PRO A 231 -6.81 2.28 -2.35
N ILE A 232 -6.35 1.03 -2.35
CA ILE A 232 -6.17 0.23 -1.13
C ILE A 232 -4.94 0.63 -0.32
N GLY A 233 -4.07 1.43 -0.92
CA GLY A 233 -2.89 1.98 -0.28
C GLY A 233 -2.02 2.72 -1.27
N THR A 234 -0.93 3.30 -0.75
CA THR A 234 0.02 4.09 -1.52
C THR A 234 1.46 3.73 -1.17
N ALA A 235 2.37 4.01 -2.11
CA ALA A 235 3.82 3.87 -1.88
C ALA A 235 4.56 5.06 -2.52
N ILE A 236 5.59 5.58 -1.86
CA ILE A 236 6.42 6.65 -2.41
C ILE A 236 7.57 6.04 -3.21
N VAL A 237 7.82 6.57 -4.40
CA VAL A 237 8.97 6.18 -5.23
C VAL A 237 10.24 6.77 -4.65
N ASP A 238 11.19 5.92 -4.32
CA ASP A 238 12.46 6.31 -3.72
C ASP A 238 13.44 6.96 -4.71
N GLY A 239 14.60 7.43 -4.20
CA GLY A 239 15.64 8.07 -5.01
C GLY A 239 16.30 7.18 -6.07
N THR A 240 15.99 5.88 -6.13
CA THR A 240 16.42 4.93 -7.16
C THR A 240 15.35 4.67 -8.22
N GLY A 241 14.17 5.28 -8.04
CA GLY A 241 13.00 5.05 -8.89
C GLY A 241 12.24 3.77 -8.54
N ALA A 242 12.47 3.16 -7.37
CA ALA A 242 11.79 1.96 -6.92
C ALA A 242 10.71 2.27 -5.88
N TRP A 243 9.69 1.40 -5.81
CA TRP A 243 8.65 1.41 -4.80
C TRP A 243 8.27 -0.01 -4.40
N SER A 244 7.72 -0.16 -3.20
CA SER A 244 7.21 -1.43 -2.67
C SER A 244 5.94 -1.18 -1.86
N PHE A 245 4.99 -2.10 -1.95
CA PHE A 245 3.72 -2.07 -1.22
C PHE A 245 3.27 -3.47 -0.84
N THR A 246 2.87 -3.66 0.40
CA THR A 246 2.21 -4.88 0.90
C THR A 246 0.85 -4.48 1.48
N PRO A 247 -0.26 -5.11 1.07
CA PRO A 247 -1.58 -4.82 1.62
C PRO A 247 -1.63 -5.01 3.14
N GLU A 248 -2.09 -4.01 3.88
CA GLU A 248 -2.28 -4.12 5.34
C GLU A 248 -3.48 -5.01 5.69
N THR A 249 -4.51 -4.98 4.85
CA THR A 249 -5.69 -5.83 5.00
C THR A 249 -5.55 -7.02 4.05
N PRO A 250 -5.59 -8.27 4.57
CA PRO A 250 -5.55 -9.45 3.72
C PRO A 250 -6.65 -9.45 2.66
N LEU A 251 -6.29 -9.83 1.46
CA LEU A 251 -7.23 -10.06 0.36
C LEU A 251 -8.15 -11.23 0.71
N THR A 252 -9.38 -11.17 0.26
CA THR A 252 -10.33 -12.28 0.39
C THR A 252 -9.99 -13.41 -0.58
N ASN A 253 -10.48 -14.62 -0.33
CA ASN A 253 -10.37 -15.68 -1.33
C ASN A 253 -11.16 -15.31 -2.59
N GLY A 254 -10.55 -15.52 -3.76
CA GLY A 254 -11.13 -15.24 -5.06
C GLY A 254 -10.18 -14.55 -6.02
N ASN A 255 -10.74 -14.11 -7.15
CA ASN A 255 -9.98 -13.39 -8.16
C ASN A 255 -9.84 -11.91 -7.79
N HIS A 256 -8.62 -11.39 -7.93
CA HIS A 256 -8.29 -10.00 -7.71
C HIS A 256 -7.49 -9.44 -8.88
N THR A 257 -7.66 -8.14 -9.14
CA THR A 257 -6.88 -7.39 -10.13
C THR A 257 -6.29 -6.15 -9.49
N PHE A 258 -5.00 -5.93 -9.69
CA PHE A 258 -4.29 -4.71 -9.31
C PHE A 258 -4.09 -3.83 -10.53
N SER A 259 -4.33 -2.53 -10.38
CA SER A 259 -3.88 -1.48 -11.29
C SER A 259 -3.21 -0.36 -10.51
N LEU A 260 -2.40 0.44 -11.17
CA LEU A 260 -1.54 1.44 -10.56
C LEU A 260 -1.73 2.80 -11.24
N SER A 261 -1.66 3.88 -10.47
CA SER A 261 -1.41 5.21 -11.00
C SER A 261 -0.35 5.91 -10.17
N ALA A 262 0.28 6.93 -10.70
CA ALA A 262 1.25 7.75 -9.98
C ALA A 262 0.72 9.18 -9.86
N THR A 263 0.92 9.81 -8.70
CA THR A 263 0.67 11.23 -8.48
C THR A 263 1.99 11.89 -8.12
N ASP A 264 2.40 12.92 -8.84
CA ASP A 264 3.63 13.67 -8.59
C ASP A 264 3.50 14.65 -7.42
N PRO A 265 4.58 15.31 -7.00
CA PRO A 265 4.53 16.32 -5.94
C PRO A 265 3.72 17.58 -6.29
N ALA A 266 3.42 17.83 -7.56
CA ALA A 266 2.58 18.95 -8.00
C ALA A 266 1.08 18.63 -7.89
N GLY A 267 0.71 17.33 -7.87
CA GLY A 267 -0.67 16.86 -7.83
C GLY A 267 -1.14 16.21 -9.14
N ASN A 268 -0.34 16.24 -10.22
CA ASN A 268 -0.72 15.63 -11.47
C ASN A 268 -0.75 14.11 -11.35
N THR A 269 -1.77 13.47 -11.90
CA THR A 269 -1.95 12.01 -11.83
C THR A 269 -1.86 11.37 -13.20
N SER A 270 -1.10 10.28 -13.31
CA SER A 270 -0.95 9.48 -14.51
C SER A 270 -2.22 8.72 -14.88
N ALA A 271 -2.29 8.19 -16.10
CA ALA A 271 -3.24 7.15 -16.45
C ALA A 271 -3.01 5.87 -15.61
N LEU A 272 -4.03 4.99 -15.55
CA LEU A 272 -3.89 3.67 -14.92
C LEU A 272 -2.95 2.77 -15.74
N SER A 273 -2.22 1.91 -15.03
CA SER A 273 -1.43 0.83 -15.64
C SER A 273 -2.33 -0.27 -16.23
N GLY A 274 -1.74 -1.22 -16.94
CA GLY A 274 -2.37 -2.51 -17.20
C GLY A 274 -2.65 -3.27 -15.90
N GLU A 275 -3.64 -4.15 -15.93
CA GLU A 275 -4.05 -4.97 -14.79
C GLU A 275 -3.09 -6.14 -14.56
N PHE A 276 -2.82 -6.44 -13.30
CA PHE A 276 -2.19 -7.67 -12.84
C PHE A 276 -3.22 -8.48 -12.07
N ALA A 277 -3.58 -9.66 -12.59
CA ALA A 277 -4.56 -10.54 -11.96
C ALA A 277 -3.88 -11.59 -11.08
N LEU A 278 -4.56 -12.02 -10.01
CA LEU A 278 -4.21 -13.20 -9.23
C LEU A 278 -5.47 -13.83 -8.63
N THR A 279 -5.37 -15.11 -8.24
CA THR A 279 -6.42 -15.79 -7.49
C THR A 279 -5.88 -16.13 -6.11
N VAL A 280 -6.51 -15.61 -5.06
CA VAL A 280 -6.15 -15.91 -3.69
C VAL A 280 -6.98 -17.09 -3.19
N ASP A 281 -6.31 -18.09 -2.61
CA ASP A 281 -6.92 -19.13 -1.79
C ASP A 281 -6.06 -19.37 -0.55
N ALA A 282 -6.44 -18.74 0.55
CA ALA A 282 -5.76 -18.84 1.85
C ALA A 282 -6.47 -19.82 2.79
N THR A 283 -7.34 -20.68 2.26
CA THR A 283 -8.09 -21.67 3.07
C THR A 283 -7.40 -23.01 3.05
N ALA A 284 -6.86 -23.44 4.19
CA ALA A 284 -6.25 -24.75 4.29
C ALA A 284 -7.31 -25.88 4.21
N PRO A 285 -6.99 -27.01 3.56
CA PRO A 285 -7.86 -28.16 3.50
C PRO A 285 -8.11 -28.76 4.91
N VAL A 286 -9.27 -29.41 5.06
CA VAL A 286 -9.60 -30.13 6.29
C VAL A 286 -8.64 -31.31 6.51
N ALA A 287 -8.51 -31.77 7.78
CA ALA A 287 -7.71 -32.95 8.09
C ALA A 287 -8.14 -34.15 7.25
N PRO A 288 -7.24 -34.83 6.53
CA PRO A 288 -7.57 -36.05 5.80
C PRO A 288 -7.86 -37.19 6.77
N VAL A 289 -8.47 -38.28 6.28
CA VAL A 289 -8.74 -39.47 7.08
C VAL A 289 -8.02 -40.66 6.46
N ILE A 290 -7.32 -41.46 7.27
CA ILE A 290 -6.80 -42.77 6.91
C ILE A 290 -7.89 -43.79 7.20
N THR A 291 -8.56 -44.31 6.17
CA THR A 291 -9.74 -45.21 6.31
C THR A 291 -9.33 -46.66 6.44
N SER A 292 -8.27 -47.09 5.74
CA SER A 292 -7.89 -48.50 5.70
C SER A 292 -6.38 -48.69 5.50
N ILE A 293 -5.86 -49.79 6.07
CA ILE A 293 -4.55 -50.35 5.77
C ILE A 293 -4.83 -51.79 5.34
N ALA A 294 -4.44 -52.17 4.11
CA ALA A 294 -4.69 -53.47 3.57
C ALA A 294 -3.40 -54.35 3.56
N ASP A 295 -3.55 -55.57 4.10
CA ASP A 295 -2.61 -56.66 3.97
C ASP A 295 -2.96 -57.46 2.73
N ASN A 296 -2.03 -57.58 1.79
CA ASN A 296 -2.20 -58.38 0.56
C ASN A 296 -1.31 -59.61 0.55
N THR A 297 -0.62 -59.91 1.66
CA THR A 297 0.34 -61.02 1.79
C THR A 297 -0.27 -62.20 2.60
N ALA A 298 -0.32 -63.38 1.96
CA ALA A 298 -0.78 -64.59 2.62
C ALA A 298 0.09 -64.91 3.88
N PRO A 299 -0.45 -65.58 4.88
CA PRO A 299 -1.72 -66.33 4.92
C PRO A 299 -2.95 -65.50 5.37
N VAL A 300 -2.77 -64.32 5.93
CA VAL A 300 -3.88 -63.51 6.44
C VAL A 300 -3.96 -62.24 5.62
N ILE A 301 -4.88 -62.18 4.71
CA ILE A 301 -5.11 -61.02 3.82
C ILE A 301 -6.36 -60.25 4.25
N GLY A 302 -6.37 -58.93 4.00
CA GLY A 302 -7.55 -58.10 4.25
C GLY A 302 -7.21 -56.80 4.96
N VAL A 303 -8.19 -56.22 5.64
CA VAL A 303 -8.00 -54.95 6.36
C VAL A 303 -7.32 -55.18 7.71
N VAL A 304 -6.19 -54.51 7.95
CA VAL A 304 -5.52 -54.49 9.22
C VAL A 304 -6.27 -53.57 10.18
N PRO A 305 -6.79 -54.08 11.31
CA PRO A 305 -7.44 -53.26 12.32
C PRO A 305 -6.50 -52.18 12.88
N ASN A 306 -7.07 -51.09 13.45
CA ASN A 306 -6.22 -50.14 14.19
C ASN A 306 -5.55 -50.81 15.38
N GLY A 307 -4.22 -50.74 15.46
CA GLY A 307 -3.39 -51.46 16.44
C GLY A 307 -3.14 -52.93 16.08
N GLY A 308 -3.63 -53.45 14.93
CA GLY A 308 -3.43 -54.82 14.48
C GLY A 308 -2.02 -55.07 13.90
N SER A 309 -1.72 -56.37 13.67
CA SER A 309 -0.44 -56.83 13.10
C SER A 309 -0.64 -57.34 11.66
N THR A 310 0.43 -57.25 10.86
CA THR A 310 0.48 -57.70 9.47
C THR A 310 1.89 -58.20 9.14
N ASN A 311 2.02 -59.19 8.27
CA ASN A 311 3.28 -59.56 7.66
C ASN A 311 3.54 -58.83 6.32
N GLU A 312 2.59 -58.01 5.88
CA GLU A 312 2.74 -57.18 4.69
C GLU A 312 3.68 -56.02 4.97
N THR A 313 4.82 -55.96 4.26
CA THR A 313 5.83 -54.91 4.41
C THR A 313 5.55 -53.71 3.49
N ARG A 314 4.61 -53.85 2.58
CA ARG A 314 4.17 -52.78 1.65
C ARG A 314 2.64 -52.64 1.63
N PRO A 315 2.00 -52.41 2.78
CA PRO A 315 0.55 -52.35 2.89
C PRO A 315 -0.01 -51.21 2.04
N THR A 316 -1.16 -51.43 1.43
CA THR A 316 -1.89 -50.37 0.75
C THR A 316 -2.66 -49.55 1.78
N ILE A 317 -2.33 -48.28 1.89
CA ILE A 317 -2.96 -47.28 2.77
C ILE A 317 -3.96 -46.48 1.93
N THR A 318 -5.22 -46.42 2.36
CA THR A 318 -6.26 -45.65 1.68
C THR A 318 -6.92 -44.67 2.62
N GLY A 319 -7.52 -43.63 2.04
CA GLY A 319 -8.19 -42.62 2.84
C GLY A 319 -9.04 -41.66 2.01
N THR A 320 -9.52 -40.63 2.71
CA THR A 320 -10.29 -39.53 2.11
C THR A 320 -9.64 -38.19 2.43
N GLY A 321 -9.85 -37.19 1.57
CA GLY A 321 -9.36 -35.84 1.71
C GLY A 321 -10.02 -34.93 0.70
N GLU A 322 -9.61 -33.68 0.68
CA GLU A 322 -10.08 -32.68 -0.28
C GLU A 322 -9.60 -33.01 -1.69
N ALA A 323 -10.52 -33.07 -2.65
CA ALA A 323 -10.22 -33.41 -4.03
C ALA A 323 -9.18 -32.46 -4.64
N GLY A 324 -8.16 -33.03 -5.29
CA GLY A 324 -7.07 -32.26 -5.90
C GLY A 324 -5.90 -31.95 -4.93
N SER A 325 -6.07 -32.14 -3.60
CA SER A 325 -5.00 -31.96 -2.66
C SER A 325 -3.97 -33.12 -2.70
N THR A 326 -2.75 -32.84 -2.25
CA THR A 326 -1.70 -33.82 -2.06
C THR A 326 -1.64 -34.24 -0.59
N ILE A 327 -1.83 -35.53 -0.34
CA ILE A 327 -1.67 -36.12 0.99
C ILE A 327 -0.20 -36.45 1.23
N SER A 328 0.36 -35.95 2.31
CA SER A 328 1.65 -36.34 2.86
C SER A 328 1.45 -37.25 4.06
N ILE A 329 1.98 -38.49 4.02
CA ILE A 329 1.83 -39.51 5.05
C ILE A 329 3.11 -39.56 5.88
N TYR A 330 2.97 -39.50 7.20
CA TYR A 330 4.09 -39.49 8.14
C TYR A 330 4.05 -40.62 9.15
N ASN A 331 5.22 -41.10 9.58
CA ASN A 331 5.40 -41.85 10.80
C ASN A 331 6.20 -41.00 11.78
N GLY A 332 5.51 -40.42 12.78
CA GLY A 332 6.08 -39.38 13.61
C GLY A 332 6.44 -38.14 12.78
N ALA A 333 7.71 -37.75 12.75
CA ALA A 333 8.20 -36.65 11.94
C ALA A 333 8.70 -37.04 10.53
N SER A 334 8.80 -38.36 10.25
CA SER A 334 9.39 -38.86 9.01
C SER A 334 8.32 -39.00 7.92
N LEU A 335 8.52 -38.38 6.76
CA LEU A 335 7.68 -38.56 5.59
C LEU A 335 7.85 -40.00 5.05
N VAL A 336 6.72 -40.73 4.94
CA VAL A 336 6.65 -42.07 4.38
C VAL A 336 6.38 -42.01 2.86
N GLY A 337 5.55 -41.07 2.43
CA GLY A 337 5.25 -40.86 1.04
C GLY A 337 4.07 -39.92 0.83
N THR A 338 3.68 -39.74 -0.43
CA THR A 338 2.61 -38.82 -0.84
C THR A 338 1.61 -39.51 -1.77
N ALA A 339 0.36 -39.02 -1.79
CA ALA A 339 -0.69 -39.46 -2.68
C ALA A 339 -1.56 -38.28 -3.11
N LEU A 340 -2.05 -38.28 -4.36
CA LEU A 340 -3.01 -37.29 -4.86
C LEU A 340 -4.44 -37.75 -4.51
N VAL A 341 -5.24 -36.83 -4.00
CA VAL A 341 -6.67 -37.06 -3.78
C VAL A 341 -7.42 -36.95 -5.11
N GLN A 342 -8.10 -38.02 -5.48
CA GLN A 342 -8.87 -38.07 -6.72
C GLN A 342 -10.12 -37.18 -6.64
N ALA A 343 -10.76 -36.92 -7.78
CA ALA A 343 -12.01 -36.13 -7.84
C ALA A 343 -13.16 -36.73 -6.99
N SER A 344 -13.07 -38.03 -6.65
CA SER A 344 -14.00 -38.71 -5.74
C SER A 344 -13.79 -38.41 -4.27
N GLY A 345 -12.72 -37.66 -3.92
CA GLY A 345 -12.29 -37.41 -2.56
C GLY A 345 -11.48 -38.56 -1.93
N ASN A 346 -11.15 -39.62 -2.69
CA ASN A 346 -10.37 -40.77 -2.21
C ASN A 346 -8.91 -40.67 -2.64
N TRP A 347 -8.03 -41.23 -1.80
CA TRP A 347 -6.61 -41.39 -2.11
C TRP A 347 -6.11 -42.79 -1.73
N SER A 348 -5.03 -43.20 -2.36
CA SER A 348 -4.38 -44.50 -2.11
C SER A 348 -2.88 -44.34 -2.23
N PHE A 349 -2.16 -44.98 -1.31
CA PHE A 349 -0.69 -45.00 -1.25
C PHE A 349 -0.19 -46.41 -0.93
N THR A 350 0.77 -46.89 -1.68
CA THR A 350 1.52 -48.12 -1.37
C THR A 350 3.00 -47.77 -1.32
N PRO A 351 3.72 -48.05 -0.23
CA PRO A 351 5.14 -47.77 -0.12
C PRO A 351 5.95 -48.44 -1.22
N THR A 352 6.85 -47.67 -1.87
CA THR A 352 7.76 -48.22 -2.90
C THR A 352 8.79 -49.18 -2.30
N ASN A 353 9.30 -48.88 -1.09
CA ASN A 353 10.24 -49.70 -0.34
C ASN A 353 9.50 -50.45 0.77
N ALA A 354 9.98 -51.62 1.11
CA ALA A 354 9.50 -52.36 2.26
C ALA A 354 9.68 -51.54 3.56
N LEU A 355 8.62 -51.43 4.33
CA LEU A 355 8.66 -50.86 5.67
C LEU A 355 9.32 -51.86 6.63
N ALA A 356 10.09 -51.35 7.58
CA ALA A 356 10.76 -52.19 8.58
C ALA A 356 9.75 -52.83 9.56
N ALA A 357 10.11 -54.02 10.08
CA ALA A 357 9.35 -54.64 11.18
C ALA A 357 9.28 -53.68 12.39
N GLY A 358 8.15 -53.70 13.10
CA GLY A 358 7.89 -52.83 14.23
C GLY A 358 6.59 -52.06 14.12
N THR A 359 6.31 -51.18 15.09
CA THR A 359 5.07 -50.41 15.17
C THR A 359 5.18 -49.14 14.34
N TRP A 360 4.17 -48.93 13.52
CA TRP A 360 3.96 -47.75 12.67
C TRP A 360 2.77 -46.94 13.18
N ASN A 361 2.98 -45.63 13.40
CA ASN A 361 1.96 -44.70 13.84
C ASN A 361 1.79 -43.62 12.74
N LEU A 362 0.89 -43.89 11.80
CA LEU A 362 0.73 -43.04 10.64
C LEU A 362 -0.21 -41.87 10.93
N THR A 363 0.19 -40.70 10.47
CA THR A 363 -0.65 -39.49 10.31
C THR A 363 -0.58 -39.02 8.88
N ALA A 364 -1.58 -38.28 8.43
CA ALA A 364 -1.63 -37.71 7.10
C ALA A 364 -1.95 -36.21 7.18
N LYS A 365 -1.38 -35.40 6.29
CA LYS A 365 -1.72 -33.99 6.09
C LYS A 365 -2.07 -33.77 4.62
N ALA A 366 -3.06 -32.91 4.36
CA ALA A 366 -3.42 -32.50 3.01
C ALA A 366 -2.81 -31.11 2.71
N THR A 367 -2.24 -30.95 1.52
CA THR A 367 -1.82 -29.67 0.98
C THR A 367 -2.58 -29.44 -0.32
N ASP A 368 -3.28 -28.32 -0.45
CA ASP A 368 -4.04 -27.97 -1.64
C ASP A 368 -3.16 -27.45 -2.79
N THR A 369 -3.78 -27.05 -3.89
CA THR A 369 -3.07 -26.52 -5.07
C THR A 369 -2.54 -25.11 -4.88
N ALA A 370 -3.07 -24.36 -3.90
CA ALA A 370 -2.56 -23.03 -3.54
C ALA A 370 -1.36 -23.10 -2.59
N GLY A 371 -1.07 -24.29 -2.00
CA GLY A 371 0.03 -24.49 -1.07
C GLY A 371 -0.37 -24.49 0.41
N ASN A 372 -1.66 -24.29 0.74
CA ASN A 372 -2.10 -24.34 2.12
C ASN A 372 -2.04 -25.78 2.64
N THR A 373 -1.48 -25.96 3.81
CA THR A 373 -1.39 -27.28 4.48
C THR A 373 -2.31 -27.33 5.68
N GLY A 374 -3.23 -28.28 5.67
CA GLY A 374 -4.21 -28.51 6.73
C GLY A 374 -3.64 -29.23 7.95
N PRO A 375 -4.45 -29.43 9.00
CA PRO A 375 -4.08 -30.15 10.19
C PRO A 375 -3.84 -31.64 9.88
N ALA A 376 -3.14 -32.34 10.79
CA ALA A 376 -2.91 -33.76 10.67
C ALA A 376 -4.19 -34.56 10.96
N SER A 377 -4.30 -35.74 10.33
CA SER A 377 -5.31 -36.75 10.64
C SER A 377 -5.12 -37.30 12.05
N ASP A 378 -6.13 -38.05 12.53
CA ASP A 378 -5.94 -38.97 13.64
C ASP A 378 -4.86 -40.02 13.32
N VAL A 379 -4.26 -40.55 14.36
CA VAL A 379 -3.22 -41.60 14.24
C VAL A 379 -3.87 -42.93 13.88
N ARG A 380 -3.32 -43.57 12.83
CA ARG A 380 -3.64 -44.98 12.47
C ARG A 380 -2.43 -45.83 12.74
N SER A 381 -2.53 -46.73 13.74
CA SER A 381 -1.42 -47.61 14.18
C SER A 381 -1.53 -49.01 13.58
N PHE A 382 -0.41 -49.65 13.32
CA PHE A 382 -0.28 -51.08 13.00
C PHE A 382 1.15 -51.54 13.28
N THR A 383 1.33 -52.85 13.38
CA THR A 383 2.65 -53.48 13.60
C THR A 383 2.98 -54.40 12.42
N ILE A 384 4.15 -54.21 11.84
CA ILE A 384 4.71 -55.14 10.86
C ILE A 384 5.52 -56.19 11.61
N ASP A 385 5.10 -57.44 11.50
CA ASP A 385 5.80 -58.61 12.07
C ASP A 385 6.06 -59.63 10.96
N THR A 386 7.33 -59.80 10.64
CA THR A 386 7.83 -60.76 9.62
C THR A 386 8.49 -61.98 10.26
N THR A 387 8.42 -62.07 11.59
CA THR A 387 9.04 -63.19 12.31
C THR A 387 8.10 -64.40 12.36
N ALA A 388 8.51 -65.51 11.80
CA ALA A 388 7.74 -66.74 11.92
C ALA A 388 7.75 -67.25 13.37
N PRO A 389 6.61 -67.75 13.87
CA PRO A 389 6.58 -68.31 15.21
C PRO A 389 7.50 -69.54 15.34
N VAL A 390 8.01 -69.75 16.55
CA VAL A 390 8.80 -70.95 16.80
C VAL A 390 7.99 -72.22 16.57
N ALA A 391 8.64 -73.32 16.17
CA ALA A 391 7.97 -74.59 15.90
C ALA A 391 7.24 -75.07 17.16
N PRO A 392 5.95 -75.44 17.06
CA PRO A 392 5.19 -76.01 18.18
C PRO A 392 5.79 -77.35 18.61
N VAL A 393 5.70 -77.66 19.91
CA VAL A 393 6.11 -78.93 20.44
C VAL A 393 4.92 -79.70 20.95
N ILE A 394 4.71 -80.94 20.45
CA ILE A 394 3.73 -81.89 21.04
C ILE A 394 4.37 -82.43 22.30
N THR A 395 3.81 -82.14 23.49
CA THR A 395 4.33 -82.54 24.77
C THR A 395 3.73 -83.88 25.27
N THR A 396 2.46 -84.07 24.95
CA THR A 396 1.75 -85.33 25.32
C THR A 396 0.74 -85.72 24.24
N VAL A 397 0.57 -87.02 24.07
CA VAL A 397 -0.56 -87.62 23.37
C VAL A 397 -1.21 -88.53 24.43
N PHE A 398 -2.48 -88.31 24.71
CA PHE A 398 -3.18 -88.97 25.78
C PHE A 398 -4.27 -89.87 25.22
N ASP A 399 -4.24 -91.14 25.69
CA ASP A 399 -5.22 -92.18 25.43
C ASP A 399 -6.24 -92.17 26.56
N ASP A 400 -7.51 -91.99 26.28
CA ASP A 400 -8.62 -92.00 27.22
C ASP A 400 -9.53 -93.26 27.08
N GLN A 401 -9.20 -94.18 26.16
CA GLN A 401 -9.95 -95.42 25.93
C GLN A 401 -9.41 -96.57 26.73
N GLY A 402 -10.29 -97.35 27.35
CA GLY A 402 -9.86 -98.52 28.10
C GLY A 402 -9.56 -99.71 27.20
N PRO A 403 -8.69 -100.73 27.62
CA PRO A 403 -8.20 -100.98 29.00
C PRO A 403 -6.87 -100.30 29.37
N LEU A 404 -6.16 -99.67 28.46
CA LEU A 404 -4.91 -98.99 28.76
C LEU A 404 -5.12 -97.46 28.50
N THR A 405 -5.18 -96.65 29.52
CA THR A 405 -5.31 -95.20 29.45
C THR A 405 -4.04 -94.51 29.95
N GLY A 406 -3.74 -93.36 29.42
CA GLY A 406 -2.60 -92.53 29.87
C GLY A 406 -1.80 -91.92 28.75
N ASN A 407 -0.63 -91.32 29.13
CA ASN A 407 0.26 -90.72 28.16
C ASN A 407 0.92 -91.76 27.30
N LEU A 408 0.81 -91.58 25.98
CA LEU A 408 1.46 -92.46 25.00
C LEU A 408 2.88 -91.98 24.73
N SER A 409 3.81 -92.99 24.68
CA SER A 409 5.21 -92.75 24.24
C SER A 409 5.28 -92.81 22.71
N ASN A 410 6.32 -92.16 22.15
CA ASN A 410 6.53 -92.17 20.70
C ASN A 410 6.72 -93.63 20.20
N GLY A 411 5.96 -94.07 19.22
CA GLY A 411 5.92 -95.37 18.63
C GLY A 411 5.04 -96.40 19.37
N GLN A 412 4.33 -96.01 20.43
CA GLN A 412 3.43 -96.88 21.18
C GLN A 412 2.14 -97.13 20.37
N ILE A 413 1.56 -98.30 20.54
CA ILE A 413 0.28 -98.71 19.94
C ILE A 413 -0.84 -98.36 20.92
N THR A 414 -1.95 -97.77 20.37
CA THR A 414 -3.12 -97.44 21.14
C THR A 414 -4.39 -97.95 20.43
N ASP A 415 -5.43 -98.18 21.19
CA ASP A 415 -6.77 -98.51 20.73
C ASP A 415 -7.66 -97.23 20.65
N ASP A 416 -7.10 -96.10 21.10
CA ASP A 416 -7.78 -94.82 20.97
C ASP A 416 -7.65 -94.25 19.54
N ALA A 417 -8.73 -94.23 18.81
CA ALA A 417 -8.75 -93.65 17.48
C ALA A 417 -8.83 -92.12 17.48
N ARG A 418 -8.97 -91.49 18.64
CA ARG A 418 -9.06 -90.01 18.80
C ARG A 418 -8.32 -89.50 19.98
N PRO A 419 -7.00 -89.75 20.06
CA PRO A 419 -6.19 -89.37 21.24
C PRO A 419 -6.15 -87.84 21.36
N THR A 420 -6.03 -87.34 22.63
CA THR A 420 -5.89 -85.96 22.93
C THR A 420 -4.44 -85.51 22.80
N PHE A 421 -4.17 -84.52 21.89
CA PHE A 421 -2.85 -83.90 21.74
C PHE A 421 -2.76 -82.67 22.61
N SER A 422 -1.67 -82.57 23.40
CA SER A 422 -1.32 -81.33 24.11
C SER A 422 0.13 -80.96 23.78
N GLY A 423 0.38 -79.63 23.75
CA GLY A 423 1.65 -79.14 23.34
C GLY A 423 1.89 -77.67 23.77
N THR A 424 3.03 -77.16 23.42
CA THR A 424 3.38 -75.73 23.62
C THR A 424 3.69 -75.06 22.28
N SER A 425 3.37 -73.82 22.18
CA SER A 425 3.65 -72.97 21.05
C SER A 425 3.71 -71.54 21.51
N GLU A 426 4.08 -70.64 20.63
CA GLU A 426 3.95 -69.21 20.85
C GLU A 426 2.46 -68.84 21.09
N PRO A 427 2.17 -68.00 22.10
CA PRO A 427 0.81 -67.58 22.41
C PRO A 427 0.07 -66.97 21.18
N ASN A 428 -1.20 -67.39 21.02
CA ASN A 428 -2.08 -66.98 19.92
C ASN A 428 -1.66 -67.46 18.51
N ALA A 429 -0.60 -68.30 18.37
CA ALA A 429 -0.24 -68.92 17.11
C ALA A 429 -1.28 -69.90 16.64
N ILE A 430 -1.53 -69.97 15.33
CA ILE A 430 -2.37 -70.99 14.72
C ILE A 430 -1.53 -72.24 14.50
N ILE A 431 -1.89 -73.30 15.23
CA ILE A 431 -1.22 -74.60 15.17
C ILE A 431 -2.00 -75.48 14.22
N ARG A 432 -1.33 -76.01 13.22
CA ARG A 432 -1.86 -76.99 12.28
C ARG A 432 -1.31 -78.34 12.61
N ILE A 433 -2.19 -79.31 12.91
CA ILE A 433 -1.84 -80.70 13.18
C ILE A 433 -2.05 -81.49 11.93
N PHE A 434 -1.00 -82.22 11.51
CA PHE A 434 -1.01 -83.01 10.29
C PHE A 434 -0.81 -84.50 10.65
N ASP A 435 -1.47 -85.39 9.92
CA ASP A 435 -1.20 -86.82 9.87
C ASP A 435 -0.81 -87.23 8.47
N ASN A 436 0.37 -87.78 8.27
CA ASN A 436 0.95 -88.22 7.02
C ASN A 436 0.81 -87.14 5.91
N GLY A 437 0.96 -85.84 6.30
CA GLY A 437 0.90 -84.72 5.40
C GLY A 437 -0.53 -84.20 5.14
N SER A 438 -1.57 -84.84 5.67
CA SER A 438 -2.96 -84.38 5.62
C SER A 438 -3.32 -83.56 6.86
N LEU A 439 -3.90 -82.37 6.68
CA LEU A 439 -4.36 -81.53 7.79
C LEU A 439 -5.48 -82.17 8.54
N LEU A 440 -5.28 -82.44 9.84
CA LEU A 440 -6.33 -82.96 10.73
C LEU A 440 -7.18 -81.85 11.33
N THR A 441 -6.51 -80.82 11.85
CA THR A 441 -7.20 -79.68 12.51
C THR A 441 -6.31 -78.47 12.63
N GLU A 442 -6.95 -77.32 12.85
CA GLU A 442 -6.31 -76.08 13.27
C GLU A 442 -6.81 -75.68 14.64
N ILE A 443 -5.93 -75.27 15.51
CA ILE A 443 -6.24 -74.73 16.85
C ILE A 443 -5.42 -73.44 17.10
N THR A 444 -5.96 -72.53 17.89
CA THR A 444 -5.18 -71.36 18.35
C THR A 444 -4.59 -71.64 19.69
N ALA A 445 -3.27 -71.42 19.85
CA ALA A 445 -2.61 -71.54 21.14
C ALA A 445 -3.25 -70.52 22.10
N ASN A 446 -3.47 -70.96 23.34
CA ASN A 446 -3.97 -70.10 24.40
C ASN A 446 -2.91 -69.05 24.74
N GLY A 447 -3.30 -67.94 25.42
CA GLY A 447 -2.41 -66.85 25.78
C GLY A 447 -1.51 -67.09 27.01
N SER A 448 -1.41 -68.31 27.49
CA SER A 448 -0.64 -68.71 28.67
C SER A 448 0.52 -69.60 28.31
#